data_a97c76e698e464c6dde1af9a8a41e077
#
_entry.id   a97c76e698e464c6dde1af9a8a41e077
#
_cell.length_a   1.000
_cell.length_b   1.000
_cell.length_c   1.000
_cell.angle_alpha   90.00
_cell.angle_beta   90.00
_cell.angle_gamma   90.00
#
_symmetry.space_group_name_H-M   'P 1'
#
loop_
_entity.id
_entity.type
_entity.pdbx_description
1 polymer ?
#
loop_
_entity_poly.entity_id
_entity_poly.type
_entity_poly.pdbx_seq_one_letter_code
_entity_poly.pdbx_strand_id
1 'polypeptide(L)'
;VYITTTHVCTFIVLLVIAILAICARRSVLKTRDNPSKFATGVELAIESLIKFVNSTMGKEAGKHYINYIGTLFIFVLFSNISGLFMLRPPTADYGTTLCIALVSFVMIQYASIRYQKWGAFKSLFDPIFLFFPINVISEFATPVSLSLRLFGNILAGTVMMALYYGMLPIFAKIGIPSALHVYFDLFSGVIQAYVFCMLTMTFVANKRNVEG
;
A
#
# COMPACT_ATOMS: atom_id res chain seq x y z
N VAL A 1 11.17 10.12 24.44
CA VAL A 1 10.53 9.80 23.15
C VAL A 1 10.26 11.12 22.46
N TYR A 2 10.99 11.44 21.40
CA TYR A 2 10.76 12.67 20.65
C TYR A 2 9.62 12.43 19.65
N ILE A 3 8.56 13.23 19.72
CA ILE A 3 7.47 13.23 18.73
C ILE A 3 8.03 13.93 17.49
N THR A 4 8.24 13.16 16.43
CA THR A 4 8.66 13.68 15.13
C THR A 4 7.46 14.14 14.32
N THR A 5 7.69 15.05 13.36
CA THR A 5 6.65 15.51 12.42
C THR A 5 5.93 14.34 11.73
N THR A 6 6.66 13.27 11.45
CA THR A 6 6.10 12.03 10.83
C THR A 6 5.03 11.39 11.71
N HIS A 7 5.21 11.32 13.03
CA HIS A 7 4.21 10.75 13.95
C HIS A 7 2.91 11.56 13.96
N VAL A 8 3.04 12.90 13.97
CA VAL A 8 1.87 13.80 13.92
C VAL A 8 1.13 13.62 12.59
N CYS A 9 1.84 13.60 11.46
CA CYS A 9 1.22 13.40 10.15
C CYS A 9 0.56 12.01 10.04
N THR A 10 1.19 10.96 10.56
CA THR A 10 0.60 9.61 10.61
C THR A 10 -0.70 9.61 11.41
N PHE A 11 -0.71 10.27 12.56
CA PHE A 11 -1.92 10.38 13.39
C PHE A 11 -3.04 11.14 12.67
N ILE A 12 -2.73 12.24 11.99
CA ILE A 12 -3.70 13.01 11.18
C ILE A 12 -4.27 12.13 10.07
N VAL A 13 -3.44 11.41 9.33
CA VAL A 13 -3.90 10.51 8.25
C VAL A 13 -4.82 9.42 8.79
N LEU A 14 -4.45 8.78 9.91
CA LEU A 14 -5.30 7.76 10.55
C LEU A 14 -6.63 8.34 11.02
N LEU A 15 -6.62 9.55 11.59
CA LEU A 15 -7.83 10.23 12.03
C LEU A 15 -8.76 10.56 10.84
N VAL A 16 -8.21 11.06 9.74
CA VAL A 16 -8.99 11.32 8.50
C VAL A 16 -9.61 10.04 7.97
N ILE A 17 -8.83 8.95 7.88
CA ILE A 17 -9.33 7.64 7.44
C ILE A 17 -10.45 7.14 8.36
N ALA A 18 -10.29 7.27 9.69
CA ALA A 18 -11.31 6.86 10.66
C ALA A 18 -12.61 7.68 10.51
N ILE A 19 -12.50 8.99 10.34
CA ILE A 19 -13.66 9.85 10.11
C ILE A 19 -14.38 9.45 8.82
N LEU A 20 -13.65 9.28 7.73
CA LEU A 20 -14.21 8.86 6.44
C LEU A 20 -14.88 7.49 6.54
N ALA A 21 -14.28 6.54 7.25
CA ALA A 21 -14.86 5.21 7.45
C ALA A 21 -16.17 5.27 8.27
N ILE A 22 -16.22 6.10 9.31
CA ILE A 22 -17.43 6.31 10.11
C ILE A 22 -18.52 7.00 9.29
N CYS A 23 -18.17 8.03 8.52
CA CYS A 23 -19.11 8.73 7.64
C CYS A 23 -19.66 7.80 6.55
N ALA A 24 -18.77 7.01 5.91
CA ALA A 24 -19.16 6.01 4.92
C ALA A 24 -20.14 4.98 5.51
N ARG A 25 -19.79 4.41 6.66
CA ARG A 25 -20.65 3.45 7.37
C ARG A 25 -22.01 4.03 7.71
N ARG A 26 -22.05 5.26 8.25
CA ARG A 26 -23.32 5.94 8.61
C ARG A 26 -24.15 6.24 7.37
N SER A 27 -23.52 6.67 6.27
CA SER A 27 -24.20 6.96 5.01
C SER A 27 -24.82 5.71 4.41
N VAL A 28 -24.09 4.61 4.32
CA VAL A 28 -24.58 3.34 3.80
C VAL A 28 -25.71 2.78 4.67
N LEU A 29 -25.58 2.80 6.00
CA LEU A 29 -26.61 2.28 6.90
C LEU A 29 -27.90 3.11 6.90
N LYS A 30 -27.79 4.46 6.82
CA LYS A 30 -28.95 5.37 6.85
C LYS A 30 -29.73 5.38 5.54
N THR A 31 -29.09 5.04 4.44
CA THR A 31 -29.62 5.26 3.09
C THR A 31 -29.99 3.95 2.38
N ARG A 32 -30.38 2.91 3.14
CA ARG A 32 -30.71 1.60 2.61
C ARG A 32 -31.92 1.63 1.64
N ASP A 33 -32.86 2.54 1.88
CA ASP A 33 -34.10 2.64 1.08
C ASP A 33 -34.02 3.73 -0.01
N ASN A 34 -33.08 4.68 0.08
CA ASN A 34 -32.89 5.74 -0.91
C ASN A 34 -31.39 6.15 -0.97
N PRO A 35 -30.57 5.53 -1.82
CA PRO A 35 -29.13 5.72 -1.84
C PRO A 35 -28.75 7.16 -2.21
N SER A 36 -28.01 7.84 -1.32
CA SER A 36 -27.43 9.13 -1.65
C SER A 36 -26.27 8.93 -2.64
N LYS A 37 -25.99 9.94 -3.50
CA LYS A 37 -24.86 9.88 -4.46
C LYS A 37 -23.53 9.52 -3.80
N PHE A 38 -23.32 9.96 -2.55
CA PHE A 38 -22.13 9.62 -1.77
C PHE A 38 -22.11 8.14 -1.35
N ALA A 39 -23.25 7.61 -0.86
CA ALA A 39 -23.36 6.19 -0.50
C ALA A 39 -23.11 5.28 -1.71
N THR A 40 -23.69 5.60 -2.87
CA THR A 40 -23.44 4.87 -4.13
C THR A 40 -21.97 4.92 -4.54
N GLY A 41 -21.30 6.07 -4.40
CA GLY A 41 -19.86 6.21 -4.69
C GLY A 41 -19.00 5.33 -3.77
N VAL A 42 -19.31 5.29 -2.47
CA VAL A 42 -18.61 4.42 -1.50
C VAL A 42 -18.85 2.94 -1.82
N GLU A 43 -20.08 2.55 -2.15
CA GLU A 43 -20.39 1.16 -2.53
C GLU A 43 -19.64 0.73 -3.79
N LEU A 44 -19.59 1.58 -4.82
CA LEU A 44 -18.82 1.32 -6.04
C LEU A 44 -17.32 1.18 -5.76
N ALA A 45 -16.75 2.02 -4.89
CA ALA A 45 -15.35 1.91 -4.49
C ALA A 45 -15.06 0.59 -3.77
N ILE A 46 -15.92 0.19 -2.83
CA ILE A 46 -15.81 -1.07 -2.10
C ILE A 46 -15.97 -2.26 -3.07
N GLU A 47 -16.96 -2.22 -3.97
CA GLU A 47 -17.17 -3.28 -4.97
C GLU A 47 -15.97 -3.42 -5.90
N SER A 48 -15.38 -2.30 -6.34
CA SER A 48 -14.16 -2.30 -7.16
C SER A 48 -12.98 -2.93 -6.43
N LEU A 49 -12.79 -2.63 -5.14
CA LEU A 49 -11.79 -3.28 -4.30
C LEU A 49 -12.04 -4.79 -4.15
N ILE A 50 -13.30 -5.19 -3.92
CA ILE A 50 -13.67 -6.60 -3.83
C ILE A 50 -13.37 -7.32 -5.13
N LYS A 51 -13.73 -6.74 -6.27
CA LYS A 51 -13.43 -7.29 -7.60
C LYS A 51 -11.93 -7.42 -7.83
N PHE A 52 -11.17 -6.39 -7.47
CA PHE A 52 -9.71 -6.38 -7.58
C PHE A 52 -9.06 -7.50 -6.75
N VAL A 53 -9.45 -7.66 -5.49
CA VAL A 53 -8.93 -8.73 -4.62
C VAL A 53 -9.32 -10.11 -5.14
N ASN A 54 -10.59 -10.29 -5.53
CA ASN A 54 -11.10 -11.58 -6.03
C ASN A 54 -10.49 -11.98 -7.38
N SER A 55 -10.16 -11.03 -8.24
CA SER A 55 -9.51 -11.31 -9.54
C SER A 55 -8.07 -11.78 -9.37
N THR A 56 -7.38 -11.30 -8.31
CA THR A 56 -5.96 -11.63 -8.08
C THR A 56 -5.79 -12.88 -7.22
N MET A 57 -6.60 -13.05 -6.17
CA MET A 57 -6.43 -14.13 -5.18
C MET A 57 -7.46 -15.25 -5.30
N GLY A 58 -8.50 -15.05 -6.14
CA GLY A 58 -9.67 -15.93 -6.20
C GLY A 58 -10.68 -15.66 -5.06
N LYS A 59 -11.94 -16.07 -5.28
CA LYS A 59 -13.07 -15.73 -4.39
C LYS A 59 -12.92 -16.26 -2.95
N GLU A 60 -12.33 -17.42 -2.78
CA GLU A 60 -12.18 -18.07 -1.47
C GLU A 60 -11.12 -17.40 -0.61
N ALA A 61 -9.92 -17.15 -1.16
CA ALA A 61 -8.85 -16.45 -0.46
C ALA A 61 -9.19 -14.97 -0.27
N GLY A 62 -9.80 -14.34 -1.28
CA GLY A 62 -10.21 -12.95 -1.22
C GLY A 62 -11.02 -12.62 0.02
N LYS A 63 -11.99 -13.45 0.40
CA LYS A 63 -12.82 -13.24 1.61
C LYS A 63 -12.01 -13.08 2.91
N HIS A 64 -10.90 -13.78 3.03
CA HIS A 64 -10.07 -13.74 4.25
C HIS A 64 -9.13 -12.53 4.29
N TYR A 65 -8.64 -12.10 3.13
CA TYR A 65 -7.60 -11.06 3.05
C TYR A 65 -8.14 -9.68 2.66
N ILE A 66 -9.42 -9.58 2.24
CA ILE A 66 -10.02 -8.33 1.74
C ILE A 66 -9.94 -7.18 2.76
N ASN A 67 -10.19 -7.46 4.03
CA ASN A 67 -10.14 -6.44 5.08
C ASN A 67 -8.72 -5.90 5.26
N TYR A 68 -7.72 -6.79 5.23
CA TYR A 68 -6.33 -6.40 5.33
C TYR A 68 -5.88 -5.60 4.12
N ILE A 69 -6.10 -6.14 2.91
CA ILE A 69 -5.69 -5.49 1.65
C ILE A 69 -6.41 -4.16 1.46
N GLY A 70 -7.73 -4.09 1.77
CA GLY A 70 -8.49 -2.85 1.70
C GLY A 70 -7.97 -1.78 2.65
N THR A 71 -7.67 -2.13 3.89
CA THR A 71 -7.08 -1.21 4.88
C THR A 71 -5.70 -0.75 4.45
N LEU A 72 -4.86 -1.67 3.97
CA LEU A 72 -3.53 -1.39 3.47
C LEU A 72 -3.58 -0.43 2.28
N PHE A 73 -4.45 -0.71 1.29
CA PHE A 73 -4.64 0.14 0.11
C PHE A 73 -5.04 1.56 0.50
N ILE A 74 -6.06 1.70 1.34
CA ILE A 74 -6.56 3.00 1.80
C ILE A 74 -5.46 3.74 2.57
N PHE A 75 -4.76 3.07 3.50
CA PHE A 75 -3.72 3.70 4.29
C PHE A 75 -2.56 4.20 3.41
N VAL A 76 -2.03 3.38 2.51
CA VAL A 76 -0.92 3.76 1.63
C VAL A 76 -1.36 4.87 0.66
N LEU A 77 -2.59 4.78 0.12
CA LEU A 77 -3.17 5.79 -0.76
C LEU A 77 -3.25 7.16 -0.07
N PHE A 78 -3.89 7.23 1.10
CA PHE A 78 -4.01 8.48 1.84
C PHE A 78 -2.67 9.01 2.34
N SER A 79 -1.75 8.12 2.73
CA SER A 79 -0.39 8.50 3.11
C SER A 79 0.36 9.16 1.94
N ASN A 80 0.23 8.64 0.73
CA ASN A 80 0.88 9.23 -0.44
C ASN A 80 0.22 10.55 -0.86
N ILE A 81 -1.11 10.62 -0.85
CA ILE A 81 -1.88 11.82 -1.19
C ILE A 81 -1.65 12.96 -0.17
N SER A 82 -1.29 12.64 1.08
CA SER A 82 -1.05 13.67 2.10
C SER A 82 0.06 14.67 1.70
N GLY A 83 0.96 14.29 0.79
CA GLY A 83 1.95 15.18 0.18
C GLY A 83 1.35 16.38 -0.54
N LEU A 84 0.21 16.21 -1.20
CA LEU A 84 -0.52 17.31 -1.86
C LEU A 84 -0.98 18.42 -0.90
N PHE A 85 -1.20 18.08 0.36
CA PHE A 85 -1.61 19.02 1.42
C PHE A 85 -0.42 19.65 2.15
N MET A 86 0.78 19.59 1.58
CA MET A 86 2.04 20.04 2.20
C MET A 86 2.34 19.36 3.55
N LEU A 87 1.67 18.26 3.84
CA LEU A 87 1.98 17.41 4.97
C LEU A 87 3.13 16.48 4.58
N ARG A 88 4.08 16.28 5.49
CA ARG A 88 5.13 15.29 5.26
C ARG A 88 4.50 13.89 5.23
N PRO A 89 4.48 13.20 4.06
CA PRO A 89 3.84 11.89 3.98
C PRO A 89 4.44 10.92 4.99
N PRO A 90 3.65 10.10 5.70
CA PRO A 90 4.16 9.03 6.55
C PRO A 90 5.14 8.11 5.81
N THR A 91 4.90 7.88 4.52
CA THR A 91 5.73 7.09 3.62
C THR A 91 7.05 7.75 3.20
N ALA A 92 7.28 9.02 3.58
CA ALA A 92 8.59 9.69 3.44
C ALA A 92 9.61 9.24 4.49
N ASP A 93 9.19 8.47 5.49
CA ASP A 93 10.07 7.88 6.50
C ASP A 93 10.26 6.39 6.20
N TYR A 94 11.53 5.99 6.03
CA TYR A 94 11.88 4.59 5.75
C TYR A 94 11.42 3.65 6.87
N GLY A 95 11.47 4.09 8.14
CA GLY A 95 10.97 3.29 9.26
C GLY A 95 9.50 2.93 9.14
N THR A 96 8.66 3.89 8.74
CA THR A 96 7.22 3.67 8.51
C THR A 96 6.96 2.71 7.35
N THR A 97 7.65 2.91 6.22
CA THR A 97 7.48 2.05 5.04
C THR A 97 7.98 0.63 5.30
N LEU A 98 9.07 0.50 6.06
CA LEU A 98 9.60 -0.80 6.47
C LEU A 98 8.61 -1.53 7.42
N CYS A 99 8.01 -0.82 8.38
CA CYS A 99 6.99 -1.40 9.25
C CYS A 99 5.79 -1.94 8.46
N ILE A 100 5.27 -1.17 7.47
CA ILE A 100 4.16 -1.62 6.61
C ILE A 100 4.57 -2.86 5.81
N ALA A 101 5.78 -2.84 5.24
CA ALA A 101 6.29 -3.97 4.47
C ALA A 101 6.52 -5.22 5.33
N LEU A 102 6.99 -5.06 6.59
CA LEU A 102 7.14 -6.17 7.54
C LEU A 102 5.79 -6.76 7.94
N VAL A 103 4.76 -5.95 8.17
CA VAL A 103 3.40 -6.44 8.43
C VAL A 103 2.89 -7.25 7.24
N SER A 104 3.09 -6.76 6.01
CA SER A 104 2.74 -7.49 4.78
C SER A 104 3.53 -8.79 4.65
N PHE A 105 4.81 -8.78 4.99
CA PHE A 105 5.65 -9.98 5.01
C PHE A 105 5.16 -11.03 6.02
N VAL A 106 4.83 -10.61 7.24
CA VAL A 106 4.25 -11.51 8.25
C VAL A 106 2.95 -12.14 7.73
N MET A 107 2.11 -11.39 7.03
CA MET A 107 0.89 -11.92 6.41
C MET A 107 1.19 -12.92 5.30
N ILE A 108 2.21 -12.67 4.48
CA ILE A 108 2.66 -13.61 3.44
C ILE A 108 3.17 -14.90 4.07
N GLN A 109 3.99 -14.80 5.12
CA GLN A 109 4.52 -15.98 5.84
C GLN A 109 3.41 -16.74 6.58
N TYR A 110 2.46 -16.03 7.18
CA TYR A 110 1.28 -16.66 7.78
C TYR A 110 0.48 -17.46 6.75
N ALA A 111 0.27 -16.89 5.55
CA ALA A 111 -0.38 -17.59 4.46
C ALA A 111 0.43 -18.84 4.03
N SER A 112 1.75 -18.70 3.89
CA SER A 112 2.64 -19.83 3.57
C SER A 112 2.49 -20.98 4.56
N ILE A 113 2.60 -20.70 5.86
CA ILE A 113 2.48 -21.70 6.91
C ILE A 113 1.08 -22.33 6.94
N ARG A 114 0.02 -21.52 6.75
CA ARG A 114 -1.36 -21.99 6.79
C ARG A 114 -1.73 -22.92 5.64
N TYR A 115 -1.27 -22.60 4.43
CA TYR A 115 -1.61 -23.37 3.23
C TYR A 115 -0.61 -24.48 2.93
N GLN A 116 0.69 -24.22 3.02
CA GLN A 116 1.72 -25.19 2.67
C GLN A 116 2.19 -26.06 3.86
N LYS A 117 1.88 -25.69 5.11
CA LYS A 117 2.33 -26.43 6.33
C LYS A 117 3.83 -26.77 6.25
N TRP A 118 4.16 -28.07 6.24
CA TRP A 118 5.55 -28.56 6.09
C TRP A 118 6.14 -28.28 4.69
N GLY A 119 5.30 -28.12 3.66
CA GLY A 119 5.73 -27.75 2.31
C GLY A 119 6.44 -26.39 2.26
N ALA A 120 6.07 -25.44 3.12
CA ALA A 120 6.72 -24.13 3.21
C ALA A 120 8.22 -24.25 3.55
N PHE A 121 8.60 -25.16 4.44
CA PHE A 121 10.00 -25.45 4.74
C PHE A 121 10.69 -26.23 3.63
N LYS A 122 9.99 -27.19 3.01
CA LYS A 122 10.51 -27.97 1.91
C LYS A 122 10.81 -27.09 0.69
N SER A 123 9.96 -26.12 0.39
CA SER A 123 10.14 -25.19 -0.73
C SER A 123 11.42 -24.32 -0.62
N LEU A 124 11.93 -24.13 0.60
CA LEU A 124 13.23 -23.47 0.82
C LEU A 124 14.42 -24.32 0.35
N PHE A 125 14.26 -25.63 0.31
CA PHE A 125 15.30 -26.59 -0.09
C PHE A 125 15.15 -27.08 -1.55
N ASP A 126 14.01 -26.78 -2.20
CA ASP A 126 13.78 -27.12 -3.60
C ASP A 126 14.53 -26.18 -4.56
N PRO A 127 15.07 -26.68 -5.70
CA PRO A 127 15.12 -28.08 -6.13
C PRO A 127 16.30 -28.86 -5.51
N ILE A 128 17.31 -28.18 -5.00
CA ILE A 128 18.54 -28.79 -4.44
C ILE A 128 18.96 -28.01 -3.20
N PHE A 129 19.47 -28.67 -2.17
CA PHE A 129 19.97 -28.07 -0.93
C PHE A 129 20.91 -26.87 -1.12
N LEU A 130 21.63 -26.85 -2.23
CA LEU A 130 22.54 -25.75 -2.59
C LEU A 130 21.82 -24.41 -2.80
N PHE A 131 20.52 -24.42 -3.17
CA PHE A 131 19.70 -23.22 -3.38
C PHE A 131 19.10 -22.65 -2.08
N PHE A 132 19.22 -23.37 -0.96
CA PHE A 132 18.72 -22.93 0.33
C PHE A 132 19.13 -21.48 0.70
N PRO A 133 20.43 -21.07 0.64
CA PRO A 133 20.79 -19.70 1.00
C PRO A 133 20.19 -18.67 0.06
N ILE A 134 20.05 -18.97 -1.23
CA ILE A 134 19.44 -18.08 -2.23
C ILE A 134 17.95 -17.90 -1.96
N ASN A 135 17.23 -18.98 -1.67
CA ASN A 135 15.82 -18.94 -1.37
C ASN A 135 15.53 -18.17 -0.07
N VAL A 136 16.35 -18.34 0.96
CA VAL A 136 16.25 -17.57 2.21
C VAL A 136 16.48 -16.09 1.96
N ILE A 137 17.53 -15.72 1.22
CA ILE A 137 17.79 -14.31 0.86
C ILE A 137 16.62 -13.73 0.07
N SER A 138 16.05 -14.47 -0.87
CA SER A 138 14.89 -14.05 -1.67
C SER A 138 13.66 -13.76 -0.80
N GLU A 139 13.38 -14.59 0.20
CA GLU A 139 12.28 -14.35 1.15
C GLU A 139 12.48 -13.03 1.93
N PHE A 140 13.68 -12.75 2.43
CA PHE A 140 13.99 -11.51 3.13
C PHE A 140 14.10 -10.30 2.20
N ALA A 141 14.46 -10.49 0.94
CA ALA A 141 14.50 -9.42 -0.05
C ALA A 141 13.10 -8.85 -0.37
N THR A 142 12.05 -9.66 -0.22
CA THR A 142 10.66 -9.25 -0.50
C THR A 142 10.22 -8.03 0.33
N PRO A 143 10.27 -8.01 1.68
CA PRO A 143 9.87 -6.85 2.46
C PRO A 143 10.78 -5.64 2.23
N VAL A 144 12.07 -5.87 2.01
CA VAL A 144 13.03 -4.80 1.71
C VAL A 144 12.66 -4.14 0.37
N SER A 145 12.40 -4.93 -0.66
CA SER A 145 11.99 -4.42 -1.98
C SER A 145 10.68 -3.64 -1.92
N LEU A 146 9.68 -4.13 -1.18
CA LEU A 146 8.39 -3.46 -0.99
C LEU A 146 8.56 -2.11 -0.25
N SER A 147 9.37 -2.07 0.81
CA SER A 147 9.61 -0.85 1.59
C SER A 147 10.39 0.19 0.81
N LEU A 148 11.45 -0.23 0.11
CA LEU A 148 12.27 0.66 -0.73
C LEU A 148 11.47 1.25 -1.89
N ARG A 149 10.51 0.51 -2.44
CA ARG A 149 9.65 1.00 -3.51
C ARG A 149 8.73 2.13 -3.02
N LEU A 150 8.08 1.97 -1.86
CA LEU A 150 7.24 3.02 -1.27
C LEU A 150 8.08 4.25 -0.92
N PHE A 151 9.16 4.07 -0.18
CA PHE A 151 10.06 5.14 0.22
C PHE A 151 10.71 5.84 -0.98
N GLY A 152 11.24 5.06 -1.94
CA GLY A 152 11.95 5.57 -3.10
C GLY A 152 11.08 6.43 -4.00
N ASN A 153 9.79 6.10 -4.15
CA ASN A 153 8.85 6.91 -4.91
C ASN A 153 8.72 8.33 -4.32
N ILE A 154 8.48 8.42 -3.01
CA ILE A 154 8.36 9.72 -2.32
C ILE A 154 9.69 10.48 -2.30
N LEU A 155 10.80 9.77 -2.06
CA LEU A 155 12.13 10.37 -2.08
C LEU A 155 12.46 10.96 -3.45
N ALA A 156 12.21 10.21 -4.52
CA ALA A 156 12.42 10.66 -5.90
C ALA A 156 11.60 11.92 -6.21
N GLY A 157 10.31 11.95 -5.85
CA GLY A 157 9.46 13.12 -5.98
C GLY A 157 10.01 14.33 -5.23
N THR A 158 10.40 14.15 -3.97
CA THR A 158 10.93 15.21 -3.11
C THR A 158 12.24 15.79 -3.67
N VAL A 159 13.16 14.92 -4.10
CA VAL A 159 14.45 15.33 -4.67
C VAL A 159 14.24 16.07 -6.00
N MET A 160 13.38 15.55 -6.88
CA MET A 160 13.06 16.20 -8.15
C MET A 160 12.47 17.59 -7.95
N MET A 161 11.54 17.74 -7.00
CA MET A 161 10.97 19.04 -6.67
C MET A 161 12.01 20.00 -6.09
N ALA A 162 12.89 19.53 -5.21
CA ALA A 162 13.95 20.35 -4.64
C ALA A 162 14.92 20.87 -5.71
N LEU A 163 15.32 19.99 -6.66
CA LEU A 163 16.18 20.38 -7.80
C LEU A 163 15.44 21.37 -8.70
N TYR A 164 14.16 21.15 -8.99
CA TYR A 164 13.36 22.03 -9.81
C TYR A 164 13.29 23.45 -9.23
N TYR A 165 13.00 23.57 -7.93
CA TYR A 165 12.96 24.87 -7.26
C TYR A 165 14.33 25.52 -7.11
N GLY A 166 15.42 24.72 -7.04
CA GLY A 166 16.78 25.24 -6.93
C GLY A 166 17.37 25.76 -8.23
N MET A 167 17.10 25.13 -9.36
CA MET A 167 17.80 25.36 -10.62
C MET A 167 17.05 26.26 -11.62
N LEU A 168 15.74 26.42 -11.51
CA LEU A 168 14.96 27.09 -12.54
C LEU A 168 14.68 28.56 -12.23
N PRO A 169 14.62 29.43 -13.29
CA PRO A 169 14.30 30.83 -13.15
C PRO A 169 12.84 31.02 -12.67
N ILE A 170 12.56 32.20 -12.10
CA ILE A 170 11.30 32.51 -11.41
C ILE A 170 10.06 32.28 -12.29
N PHE A 171 10.18 32.54 -13.60
CA PHE A 171 9.06 32.35 -14.56
C PHE A 171 8.67 30.88 -14.73
N ALA A 172 9.62 29.96 -14.67
CA ALA A 172 9.36 28.52 -14.78
C ALA A 172 8.80 27.93 -13.47
N LYS A 173 8.97 28.63 -12.34
CA LYS A 173 8.44 28.23 -11.03
C LYS A 173 6.92 28.47 -10.89
N ILE A 174 6.30 29.18 -11.85
CA ILE A 174 4.87 29.48 -11.84
C ILE A 174 4.14 28.46 -12.75
N GLY A 175 3.31 27.62 -12.17
CA GLY A 175 2.43 26.66 -12.89
C GLY A 175 2.99 25.26 -13.09
N ILE A 176 4.23 25.09 -13.56
CA ILE A 176 4.84 23.76 -13.78
C ILE A 176 4.97 22.96 -12.46
N PRO A 177 5.35 23.55 -11.31
CA PRO A 177 5.42 22.80 -10.05
C PRO A 177 4.10 22.18 -9.64
N SER A 178 2.99 22.88 -9.87
CA SER A 178 1.66 22.36 -9.56
C SER A 178 1.35 21.07 -10.34
N ALA A 179 1.69 21.05 -11.63
CA ALA A 179 1.53 19.86 -12.48
C ALA A 179 2.44 18.71 -12.02
N LEU A 180 3.68 19.03 -11.61
CA LEU A 180 4.63 18.03 -11.09
C LEU A 180 4.18 17.46 -9.74
N HIS A 181 3.63 18.29 -8.84
CA HIS A 181 3.04 17.80 -7.59
C HIS A 181 1.87 16.85 -7.84
N VAL A 182 0.96 17.21 -8.75
CA VAL A 182 -0.15 16.32 -9.15
C VAL A 182 0.39 14.99 -9.71
N TYR A 183 1.44 15.05 -10.52
CA TYR A 183 2.03 13.84 -11.09
C TYR A 183 2.70 12.96 -10.01
N PHE A 184 3.60 13.52 -9.19
CA PHE A 184 4.36 12.72 -8.22
C PHE A 184 3.53 12.30 -7.01
N ASP A 185 2.68 13.18 -6.48
CA ASP A 185 1.96 12.90 -5.24
C ASP A 185 0.64 12.16 -5.52
N LEU A 186 -0.10 12.53 -6.56
CA LEU A 186 -1.38 11.90 -6.86
C LEU A 186 -1.21 10.68 -7.77
N PHE A 187 -0.72 10.88 -9.00
CA PHE A 187 -0.68 9.80 -10.00
C PHE A 187 0.29 8.70 -9.59
N SER A 188 1.52 9.04 -9.26
CA SER A 188 2.52 8.07 -8.81
C SER A 188 2.13 7.45 -7.47
N GLY A 189 1.52 8.22 -6.54
CA GLY A 189 1.03 7.74 -5.25
C GLY A 189 -0.10 6.71 -5.38
N VAL A 190 -1.05 6.92 -6.30
CA VAL A 190 -2.14 5.96 -6.58
C VAL A 190 -1.59 4.67 -7.18
N ILE A 191 -0.74 4.79 -8.21
CA ILE A 191 -0.08 3.61 -8.83
C ILE A 191 0.70 2.83 -7.79
N GLN A 192 1.43 3.52 -6.92
CA GLN A 192 2.24 2.88 -5.89
C GLN A 192 1.40 2.09 -4.88
N ALA A 193 0.26 2.65 -4.43
CA ALA A 193 -0.67 1.94 -3.56
C ALA A 193 -1.23 0.68 -4.25
N TYR A 194 -1.61 0.82 -5.53
CA TYR A 194 -2.08 -0.30 -6.33
C TYR A 194 -1.03 -1.41 -6.49
N VAL A 195 0.19 -1.04 -6.91
CA VAL A 195 1.29 -2.00 -7.13
C VAL A 195 1.70 -2.70 -5.83
N PHE A 196 1.75 -1.97 -4.71
CA PHE A 196 2.07 -2.55 -3.41
C PHE A 196 1.06 -3.63 -3.00
N CYS A 197 -0.23 -3.33 -3.11
CA CYS A 197 -1.30 -4.29 -2.80
C CYS A 197 -1.32 -5.47 -3.78
N MET A 198 -1.14 -5.20 -5.08
CA MET A 198 -1.07 -6.23 -6.12
C MET A 198 0.05 -7.23 -5.85
N LEU A 199 1.26 -6.75 -5.54
CA LEU A 199 2.40 -7.61 -5.21
C LEU A 199 2.15 -8.41 -3.93
N THR A 200 1.64 -7.77 -2.88
CA THR A 200 1.31 -8.46 -1.62
C THR A 200 0.32 -9.59 -1.89
N MET A 201 -0.74 -9.33 -2.66
CA MET A 201 -1.74 -10.35 -3.05
C MET A 201 -1.13 -11.46 -3.89
N THR A 202 -0.30 -11.12 -4.87
CA THR A 202 0.38 -12.10 -5.74
C THR A 202 1.29 -13.02 -4.92
N PHE A 203 2.05 -12.48 -3.98
CA PHE A 203 2.88 -13.30 -3.10
C PHE A 203 2.05 -14.24 -2.23
N VAL A 204 0.93 -13.78 -1.66
CA VAL A 204 0.01 -14.64 -0.91
C VAL A 204 -0.63 -15.71 -1.81
N ALA A 205 -1.06 -15.34 -3.02
CA ALA A 205 -1.66 -16.27 -3.97
C ALA A 205 -0.67 -17.34 -4.45
N ASN A 206 0.59 -16.96 -4.72
CA ASN A 206 1.64 -17.89 -5.12
C ASN A 206 1.94 -18.94 -4.03
N LYS A 207 1.96 -18.50 -2.75
CA LYS A 207 2.15 -19.42 -1.63
C LYS A 207 0.98 -20.41 -1.46
N ARG A 208 -0.20 -20.07 -1.98
CA ARG A 208 -1.37 -20.97 -1.99
C ARG A 208 -1.34 -21.98 -3.15
N ASN A 209 -0.91 -21.55 -4.35
CA ASN A 209 -1.01 -22.35 -5.59
C ASN A 209 0.06 -23.44 -5.73
N VAL A 210 0.99 -23.56 -4.80
CA VAL A 210 2.04 -24.62 -4.81
C VAL A 210 1.47 -26.02 -4.48
N GLU A 211 0.16 -26.14 -4.14
CA GLU A 211 -0.51 -27.40 -3.85
C GLU A 211 -1.28 -28.00 -5.07
N GLY A 212 -1.09 -27.48 -6.31
CA GLY A 212 -1.71 -27.97 -7.53
C GLY A 212 -0.78 -28.81 -8.39
#